data_fe5626391fd7a5633fbb56755b0e0127
#
_entry.id   fe5626391fd7a5633fbb56755b0e0127
#
_cell.length_a   1.000
_cell.length_b   1.000
_cell.length_c   1.000
_cell.angle_alpha   90.00
_cell.angle_beta   90.00
_cell.angle_gamma   90.00
#
_symmetry.space_group_name_H-M   'P 1'
#
loop_
_entity.id
_entity.type
_entity.pdbx_description
1 polymer ?
#
loop_
_entity_poly.entity_id
_entity_poly.type
_entity_poly.pdbx_seq_one_letter_code
_entity_poly.pdbx_strand_id
1 'polypeptide(L)'
;MNALAATNRNFKLAARLLGLDSKLEKSLLIPFREIKVECTIPKDDGTLASYVGFRIQHDNARGPMKGGIRYHPEVDPDEVNALAQLMTWKTAVANIPYGGAKGGIGCNPGELSISELERLTRVFTQKIHDLIGIHTDDLGGSLGRDAATGRGVLFATEALLNEYGKTVAGQRFVIQGFGNVGSWAAQLIHEAGGKVVSVSDISGAIKDNNGLDIPNLLKHVKEHKGVKGFGGANSIDANSILVEDCDILIPAALGGVINRENANEIKAKFIIEAANHPTDPEADEILSKKGVVILPDIFANSGGVTVSYFEWVQNIQGFMWDEAKVNKELKKYIGQGFKDVKEMCRTHNCDLRMGAFTLGVNRVARATVLRGWEA
;
A
#
# COMPACT_ATOMS: atom_id res chain seq x y z
N MET A 1 -3.45 -17.80 -4.35
CA MET A 1 -2.33 -17.93 -3.34
C MET A 1 -2.61 -16.92 -2.25
N ASN A 2 -2.45 -17.26 -0.95
CA ASN A 2 -2.66 -16.25 0.09
C ASN A 2 -1.53 -15.20 0.11
N ALA A 3 -1.77 -14.03 0.72
CA ALA A 3 -0.85 -12.90 0.71
C ALA A 3 0.52 -13.24 1.34
N LEU A 4 0.54 -14.07 2.40
CA LEU A 4 1.79 -14.49 3.06
C LEU A 4 2.64 -15.36 2.13
N ALA A 5 2.04 -16.31 1.43
CA ALA A 5 2.76 -17.16 0.48
C ALA A 5 3.33 -16.34 -0.70
N ALA A 6 2.59 -15.34 -1.18
CA ALA A 6 3.06 -14.44 -2.24
C ALA A 6 4.24 -13.57 -1.78
N THR A 7 4.15 -12.98 -0.58
CA THR A 7 5.25 -12.19 0.01
C THR A 7 6.49 -13.05 0.23
N ASN A 8 6.33 -14.24 0.82
CA ASN A 8 7.42 -15.18 1.06
C ASN A 8 8.09 -15.64 -0.24
N ARG A 9 7.30 -15.84 -1.32
CA ARG A 9 7.87 -16.17 -2.65
C ARG A 9 8.77 -15.05 -3.15
N ASN A 10 8.30 -13.81 -3.15
CA ASN A 10 9.07 -12.66 -3.62
C ASN A 10 10.32 -12.43 -2.76
N PHE A 11 10.19 -12.57 -1.44
CA PHE A 11 11.34 -12.51 -0.53
C PHE A 11 12.39 -13.58 -0.87
N LYS A 12 11.99 -14.86 -1.01
CA LYS A 12 12.91 -15.96 -1.34
C LYS A 12 13.61 -15.76 -2.67
N LEU A 13 12.91 -15.21 -3.68
CA LEU A 13 13.55 -14.88 -4.95
C LEU A 13 14.58 -13.76 -4.79
N ALA A 14 14.25 -12.71 -4.03
CA ALA A 14 15.18 -11.62 -3.72
C ALA A 14 16.41 -12.12 -2.93
N ALA A 15 16.19 -12.97 -1.92
CA ALA A 15 17.28 -13.58 -1.13
C ALA A 15 18.24 -14.38 -1.99
N ARG A 16 17.73 -15.14 -2.98
CA ARG A 16 18.55 -15.86 -3.95
C ARG A 16 19.34 -14.93 -4.85
N LEU A 17 18.74 -13.87 -5.37
CA LEU A 17 19.44 -12.86 -6.20
C LEU A 17 20.58 -12.19 -5.44
N LEU A 18 20.41 -12.01 -4.12
CA LEU A 18 21.42 -11.42 -3.23
C LEU A 18 22.45 -12.44 -2.74
N GLY A 19 22.23 -13.74 -2.94
CA GLY A 19 23.09 -14.79 -2.39
C GLY A 19 23.12 -14.80 -0.87
N LEU A 20 21.97 -14.54 -0.21
CA LEU A 20 21.90 -14.54 1.25
C LEU A 20 22.19 -15.93 1.81
N ASP A 21 22.91 -15.98 2.94
CA ASP A 21 23.08 -17.20 3.71
C ASP A 21 21.74 -17.75 4.21
N SER A 22 21.62 -19.08 4.29
CA SER A 22 20.36 -19.74 4.64
C SER A 22 19.87 -19.46 6.06
N LYS A 23 20.78 -19.15 7.00
CA LYS A 23 20.42 -18.78 8.37
C LYS A 23 19.81 -17.39 8.38
N LEU A 24 20.46 -16.42 7.71
CA LEU A 24 19.95 -15.06 7.58
C LEU A 24 18.62 -15.05 6.82
N GLU A 25 18.48 -15.82 5.73
CA GLU A 25 17.21 -15.96 5.01
C GLU A 25 16.07 -16.42 5.94
N LYS A 26 16.32 -17.45 6.74
CA LYS A 26 15.32 -17.97 7.70
C LYS A 26 14.99 -16.95 8.79
N SER A 27 16.01 -16.27 9.34
CA SER A 27 15.81 -15.29 10.40
C SER A 27 14.96 -14.10 9.94
N LEU A 28 15.13 -13.63 8.72
CA LEU A 28 14.36 -12.53 8.14
C LEU A 28 12.90 -12.86 7.78
N LEU A 29 12.50 -14.13 7.82
CA LEU A 29 11.11 -14.56 7.63
C LEU A 29 10.34 -14.69 8.94
N ILE A 30 11.04 -14.81 10.07
CA ILE A 30 10.42 -15.01 11.37
C ILE A 30 10.14 -13.63 11.97
N PRO A 31 8.88 -13.32 12.32
CA PRO A 31 8.57 -12.06 12.98
C PRO A 31 9.28 -11.97 14.34
N PHE A 32 9.75 -10.78 14.67
CA PHE A 32 10.37 -10.48 15.96
C PHE A 32 9.42 -10.79 17.13
N ARG A 33 8.12 -10.50 16.96
CA ARG A 33 7.11 -10.75 18.00
C ARG A 33 5.71 -10.85 17.40
N GLU A 34 4.94 -11.83 17.88
CA GLU A 34 3.52 -11.96 17.60
C GLU A 34 2.73 -11.86 18.91
N ILE A 35 1.72 -11.03 18.93
CA ILE A 35 0.87 -10.79 20.09
C ILE A 35 -0.58 -10.98 19.68
N LYS A 36 -1.28 -11.82 20.46
CA LYS A 36 -2.73 -12.00 20.39
C LYS A 36 -3.34 -11.46 21.66
N VAL A 37 -4.40 -10.67 21.53
CA VAL A 37 -5.14 -10.10 22.64
C VAL A 37 -6.64 -10.29 22.45
N GLU A 38 -7.37 -10.40 23.55
CA GLU A 38 -8.82 -10.41 23.55
C GLU A 38 -9.35 -9.05 23.98
N CYS A 39 -10.24 -8.48 23.17
CA CYS A 39 -10.81 -7.16 23.38
C CYS A 39 -12.32 -7.31 23.67
N THR A 40 -12.69 -7.27 24.93
CA THR A 40 -14.09 -7.29 25.35
C THR A 40 -14.59 -5.87 25.57
N ILE A 41 -15.68 -5.52 24.92
CA ILE A 41 -16.33 -4.20 25.02
C ILE A 41 -17.81 -4.34 25.36
N PRO A 42 -18.40 -3.40 26.09
CA PRO A 42 -19.84 -3.26 26.16
C PRO A 42 -20.37 -2.70 24.84
N LYS A 43 -21.44 -3.33 24.33
CA LYS A 43 -22.23 -2.85 23.19
C LYS A 43 -23.23 -1.77 23.62
N ASP A 44 -23.76 -1.04 22.65
CA ASP A 44 -24.74 0.01 22.90
C ASP A 44 -26.07 -0.54 23.43
N ASP A 45 -26.37 -1.83 23.19
CA ASP A 45 -27.51 -2.56 23.72
C ASP A 45 -27.31 -3.10 25.15
N GLY A 46 -26.15 -2.84 25.78
CA GLY A 46 -25.78 -3.31 27.11
C GLY A 46 -25.22 -4.71 27.19
N THR A 47 -25.12 -5.43 26.08
CA THR A 47 -24.45 -6.75 26.03
C THR A 47 -22.93 -6.59 25.99
N LEU A 48 -22.19 -7.68 26.23
CA LEU A 48 -20.74 -7.74 26.07
C LEU A 48 -20.40 -8.51 24.79
N ALA A 49 -19.46 -7.98 24.02
CA ALA A 49 -18.88 -8.63 22.87
C ALA A 49 -17.35 -8.74 23.00
N SER A 50 -16.80 -9.87 22.60
CA SER A 50 -15.33 -10.09 22.59
C SER A 50 -14.84 -10.27 21.16
N TYR A 51 -13.72 -9.62 20.87
CA TYR A 51 -13.03 -9.64 19.58
C TYR A 51 -11.56 -10.01 19.76
N VAL A 52 -11.02 -10.76 18.82
CA VAL A 52 -9.60 -11.11 18.84
C VAL A 52 -8.83 -10.05 18.06
N GLY A 53 -7.80 -9.50 18.72
CA GLY A 53 -6.86 -8.58 18.11
C GLY A 53 -5.46 -9.20 18.00
N PHE A 54 -4.74 -8.83 16.95
CA PHE A 54 -3.35 -9.23 16.71
C PHE A 54 -2.47 -8.00 16.52
N ARG A 55 -1.24 -8.06 17.03
CA ARG A 55 -0.15 -7.15 16.68
C ARG A 55 1.07 -7.97 16.33
N ILE A 56 1.50 -7.91 15.07
CA ILE A 56 2.70 -8.58 14.61
C ILE A 56 3.77 -7.53 14.35
N GLN A 57 4.89 -7.66 15.04
CA GLN A 57 6.09 -6.88 14.90
C GLN A 57 7.09 -7.73 14.12
N HIS A 58 7.30 -7.39 12.83
CA HIS A 58 8.06 -8.28 11.96
C HIS A 58 9.56 -8.06 12.09
N ASP A 59 10.04 -6.83 11.88
CA ASP A 59 11.47 -6.52 11.91
C ASP A 59 11.73 -5.10 12.38
N ASN A 60 12.76 -4.91 13.22
CA ASN A 60 13.19 -3.62 13.76
C ASN A 60 14.67 -3.30 13.48
N ALA A 61 15.34 -4.05 12.62
CA ALA A 61 16.75 -3.85 12.33
C ALA A 61 17.07 -2.44 11.80
N ARG A 62 16.11 -1.82 11.11
CA ARG A 62 16.24 -0.47 10.54
C ARG A 62 15.69 0.65 11.43
N GLY A 63 14.99 0.32 12.49
CA GLY A 63 14.40 1.31 13.41
C GLY A 63 13.06 0.87 13.99
N PRO A 64 12.31 1.78 14.63
CA PRO A 64 11.01 1.48 15.21
C PRO A 64 10.08 0.85 14.16
N MET A 65 9.26 -0.12 14.59
CA MET A 65 8.37 -0.80 13.68
C MET A 65 7.14 0.06 13.36
N LYS A 66 6.69 0.03 12.10
CA LYS A 66 5.57 0.86 11.63
C LYS A 66 4.51 0.00 10.95
N GLY A 67 3.24 0.25 11.26
CA GLY A 67 2.09 -0.35 10.60
C GLY A 67 0.79 0.02 11.28
N GLY A 68 -0.28 0.16 10.48
CA GLY A 68 -1.64 0.48 10.95
C GLY A 68 -2.36 -0.74 11.55
N ILE A 69 -3.66 -0.55 11.82
CA ILE A 69 -4.59 -1.58 12.29
C ILE A 69 -5.62 -1.83 11.18
N ARG A 70 -5.95 -3.10 10.94
CA ARG A 70 -7.02 -3.52 10.03
C ARG A 70 -8.22 -4.02 10.84
N TYR A 71 -9.41 -3.56 10.51
CA TYR A 71 -10.68 -4.07 11.03
C TYR A 71 -11.35 -4.85 9.91
N HIS A 72 -11.44 -6.18 10.05
CA HIS A 72 -12.06 -7.05 9.05
C HIS A 72 -12.44 -8.39 9.68
N PRO A 73 -13.57 -9.01 9.30
CA PRO A 73 -13.99 -10.29 9.90
C PRO A 73 -13.00 -11.44 9.67
N GLU A 74 -12.31 -11.45 8.55
CA GLU A 74 -11.37 -12.51 8.16
C GLU A 74 -9.93 -12.28 8.65
N VAL A 75 -9.70 -11.31 9.55
CA VAL A 75 -8.37 -11.07 10.11
C VAL A 75 -7.89 -12.29 10.88
N ASP A 76 -6.78 -12.84 10.43
CA ASP A 76 -6.05 -13.95 11.05
C ASP A 76 -4.56 -13.61 11.23
N PRO A 77 -3.79 -14.42 11.98
CA PRO A 77 -2.35 -14.19 12.18
C PRO A 77 -1.55 -14.18 10.89
N ASP A 78 -1.85 -15.05 9.94
CA ASP A 78 -1.10 -15.19 8.69
C ASP A 78 -1.27 -13.94 7.81
N GLU A 79 -2.50 -13.41 7.73
CA GLU A 79 -2.77 -12.16 7.01
C GLU A 79 -2.05 -10.98 7.66
N VAL A 80 -2.13 -10.86 8.99
CA VAL A 80 -1.45 -9.77 9.71
C VAL A 80 0.08 -9.89 9.58
N ASN A 81 0.62 -11.10 9.58
CA ASN A 81 2.05 -11.36 9.34
C ASN A 81 2.47 -10.94 7.92
N ALA A 82 1.70 -11.34 6.90
CA ALA A 82 1.98 -10.92 5.53
C ALA A 82 2.06 -9.39 5.40
N LEU A 83 1.11 -8.69 6.02
CA LEU A 83 1.06 -7.23 6.00
C LEU A 83 2.21 -6.60 6.81
N ALA A 84 2.63 -7.22 7.93
CA ALA A 84 3.79 -6.77 8.71
C ALA A 84 5.10 -6.93 7.94
N GLN A 85 5.29 -8.07 7.26
CA GLN A 85 6.42 -8.28 6.35
C GLN A 85 6.46 -7.23 5.23
N LEU A 86 5.32 -7.01 4.58
CA LEU A 86 5.22 -5.97 3.54
C LEU A 86 5.63 -4.60 4.05
N MET A 87 5.24 -4.26 5.28
CA MET A 87 5.65 -2.99 5.89
C MET A 87 7.16 -2.92 6.04
N THR A 88 7.84 -3.99 6.46
CA THR A 88 9.30 -4.06 6.55
C THR A 88 9.96 -3.77 5.19
N TRP A 89 9.52 -4.46 4.14
CA TRP A 89 10.09 -4.27 2.81
C TRP A 89 9.77 -2.88 2.25
N LYS A 90 8.55 -2.40 2.44
CA LYS A 90 8.10 -1.08 2.00
C LYS A 90 8.90 0.06 2.63
N THR A 91 9.08 0.04 3.95
CA THR A 91 9.89 1.06 4.66
C THR A 91 11.35 1.03 4.22
N ALA A 92 11.87 -0.17 3.96
CA ALA A 92 13.23 -0.34 3.46
C ALA A 92 13.39 0.18 2.01
N VAL A 93 12.44 -0.09 1.11
CA VAL A 93 12.44 0.43 -0.27
C VAL A 93 12.35 1.96 -0.27
N ALA A 94 11.46 2.53 0.54
CA ALA A 94 11.32 3.97 0.71
C ALA A 94 12.53 4.63 1.40
N ASN A 95 13.49 3.83 1.89
CA ASN A 95 14.68 4.26 2.64
C ASN A 95 14.38 5.14 3.86
N ILE A 96 13.32 4.83 4.58
CA ILE A 96 13.00 5.46 5.85
C ILE A 96 13.49 4.58 7.01
N PRO A 97 13.87 5.15 8.17
CA PRO A 97 14.46 4.43 9.28
C PRO A 97 13.40 3.74 10.14
N TYR A 98 12.61 2.90 9.50
CA TYR A 98 11.56 2.10 10.14
C TYR A 98 11.72 0.62 9.81
N GLY A 99 11.29 -0.20 10.75
CA GLY A 99 10.94 -1.59 10.53
C GLY A 99 9.46 -1.77 10.12
N GLY A 100 8.95 -2.96 10.26
CA GLY A 100 7.58 -3.29 9.88
C GLY A 100 6.78 -3.97 10.98
N ALA A 101 5.55 -3.51 11.17
CA ALA A 101 4.56 -4.14 12.01
C ALA A 101 3.16 -4.04 11.37
N LYS A 102 2.21 -4.77 11.92
CA LYS A 102 0.79 -4.65 11.56
C LYS A 102 -0.09 -5.07 12.72
N GLY A 103 -1.22 -4.36 12.89
CA GLY A 103 -2.31 -4.76 13.75
C GLY A 103 -3.50 -5.26 12.93
N GLY A 104 -4.33 -6.08 13.55
CA GLY A 104 -5.61 -6.49 12.99
C GLY A 104 -6.61 -6.84 14.10
N ILE A 105 -7.89 -6.56 13.90
CA ILE A 105 -8.97 -6.93 14.80
C ILE A 105 -10.03 -7.65 13.96
N GLY A 106 -10.36 -8.89 14.36
CA GLY A 106 -11.38 -9.71 13.73
C GLY A 106 -12.79 -9.20 14.07
N CYS A 107 -13.31 -8.26 13.28
CA CYS A 107 -14.67 -7.74 13.42
C CYS A 107 -15.22 -7.23 12.10
N ASN A 108 -16.53 -7.15 11.97
CA ASN A 108 -17.19 -6.41 10.88
C ASN A 108 -17.43 -4.96 11.32
N PRO A 109 -16.65 -3.97 10.86
CA PRO A 109 -16.81 -2.59 11.30
C PRO A 109 -18.16 -1.97 10.89
N GLY A 110 -18.82 -2.50 9.85
CA GLY A 110 -20.14 -2.07 9.42
C GLY A 110 -21.29 -2.46 10.37
N GLU A 111 -21.05 -3.44 11.26
CA GLU A 111 -22.02 -3.90 12.28
C GLU A 111 -21.81 -3.23 13.64
N LEU A 112 -20.81 -2.36 13.75
CA LEU A 112 -20.47 -1.65 14.98
C LEU A 112 -20.82 -0.17 14.84
N SER A 113 -21.36 0.41 15.90
CA SER A 113 -21.52 1.86 15.98
C SER A 113 -20.16 2.56 16.08
N ILE A 114 -20.13 3.86 15.81
CA ILE A 114 -18.92 4.68 15.98
C ILE A 114 -18.39 4.59 17.41
N SER A 115 -19.29 4.62 18.40
CA SER A 115 -18.95 4.49 19.82
C SER A 115 -18.39 3.11 20.16
N GLU A 116 -18.92 2.05 19.58
CA GLU A 116 -18.43 0.67 19.75
C GLU A 116 -17.05 0.50 19.12
N LEU A 117 -16.82 1.03 17.91
CA LEU A 117 -15.52 1.04 17.26
C LEU A 117 -14.48 1.83 18.07
N GLU A 118 -14.87 2.96 18.64
CA GLU A 118 -14.00 3.75 19.52
C GLU A 118 -13.60 2.95 20.77
N ARG A 119 -14.58 2.33 21.46
CA ARG A 119 -14.31 1.47 22.62
C ARG A 119 -13.38 0.31 22.27
N LEU A 120 -13.65 -0.37 21.16
CA LEU A 120 -12.84 -1.48 20.68
C LEU A 120 -11.39 -1.04 20.40
N THR A 121 -11.21 0.08 19.72
CA THR A 121 -9.90 0.65 19.44
C THR A 121 -9.16 1.02 20.74
N ARG A 122 -9.82 1.64 21.71
CA ARG A 122 -9.25 2.00 23.03
C ARG A 122 -8.82 0.77 23.81
N VAL A 123 -9.64 -0.28 23.85
CA VAL A 123 -9.31 -1.54 24.54
C VAL A 123 -8.12 -2.23 23.85
N PHE A 124 -8.12 -2.29 22.53
CA PHE A 124 -6.97 -2.85 21.79
C PHE A 124 -5.69 -2.06 22.06
N THR A 125 -5.75 -0.73 21.98
CA THR A 125 -4.60 0.15 22.28
C THR A 125 -4.09 -0.05 23.71
N GLN A 126 -4.97 -0.16 24.69
CA GLN A 126 -4.61 -0.45 26.06
C GLN A 126 -3.89 -1.79 26.23
N LYS A 127 -4.33 -2.81 25.47
CA LYS A 127 -3.73 -4.16 25.52
C LYS A 127 -2.34 -4.25 24.89
N ILE A 128 -1.98 -3.30 24.04
CA ILE A 128 -0.70 -3.26 23.32
C ILE A 128 0.10 -1.98 23.62
N HIS A 129 -0.26 -1.20 24.66
CA HIS A 129 0.31 0.13 24.91
C HIS A 129 1.82 0.12 25.15
N ASP A 130 2.36 -0.95 25.74
CA ASP A 130 3.78 -1.18 25.96
C ASP A 130 4.58 -1.46 24.69
N LEU A 131 3.89 -1.75 23.58
CA LEU A 131 4.47 -2.07 22.27
C LEU A 131 4.42 -0.89 21.30
N ILE A 132 3.63 0.13 21.61
CA ILE A 132 3.43 1.30 20.74
C ILE A 132 3.99 2.55 21.42
N GLY A 133 4.54 3.47 20.62
CA GLY A 133 5.13 4.71 21.11
C GLY A 133 6.22 5.22 20.18
N ILE A 134 6.69 6.44 20.43
CA ILE A 134 7.65 7.16 19.57
C ILE A 134 8.92 6.36 19.27
N HIS A 135 9.35 5.51 20.21
CA HIS A 135 10.58 4.71 20.10
C HIS A 135 10.34 3.23 19.76
N THR A 136 9.10 2.78 19.77
CA THR A 136 8.73 1.38 19.54
C THR A 136 7.87 1.19 18.30
N ASP A 137 6.75 1.90 18.21
CA ASP A 137 5.77 1.77 17.13
C ASP A 137 4.98 3.08 17.01
N ASP A 138 5.18 3.85 15.95
CA ASP A 138 4.64 5.21 15.82
C ASP A 138 3.22 5.26 15.25
N LEU A 139 2.39 6.16 15.80
CA LEU A 139 1.02 6.48 15.39
C LEU A 139 0.87 8.02 15.37
N GLY A 140 1.16 8.67 14.24
CA GLY A 140 1.17 10.15 14.16
C GLY A 140 0.14 10.76 13.19
N GLY A 141 0.12 12.10 13.08
CA GLY A 141 -0.67 12.89 12.12
C GLY A 141 0.12 14.06 11.55
N SER A 142 0.05 14.33 10.22
CA SER A 142 0.71 15.44 9.53
C SER A 142 -0.22 16.06 8.47
N LEU A 143 0.01 17.32 8.12
CA LEU A 143 -0.67 17.94 6.98
C LEU A 143 -0.37 17.16 5.70
N GLY A 144 -1.41 16.94 4.87
CA GLY A 144 -1.31 16.19 3.63
C GLY A 144 -1.19 14.66 3.78
N ARG A 145 -1.36 14.12 5.01
CA ARG A 145 -1.28 12.67 5.26
C ARG A 145 -2.39 11.88 4.56
N ASP A 146 -3.58 12.43 4.48
CA ASP A 146 -4.74 11.87 3.79
C ASP A 146 -4.49 11.68 2.28
N ALA A 147 -3.85 12.66 1.64
CA ALA A 147 -3.46 12.64 0.24
C ALA A 147 -2.18 11.84 -0.04
N ALA A 148 -1.37 11.56 0.98
CA ALA A 148 0.02 11.12 0.81
C ALA A 148 0.19 9.86 -0.02
N THR A 149 -0.70 8.86 0.12
CA THR A 149 -0.61 7.63 -0.68
C THR A 149 -0.94 7.92 -2.14
N GLY A 150 -2.05 8.61 -2.43
CA GLY A 150 -2.42 8.98 -3.80
C GLY A 150 -1.38 9.90 -4.46
N ARG A 151 -0.80 10.84 -3.71
CA ARG A 151 0.29 11.71 -4.17
C ARG A 151 1.56 10.92 -4.46
N GLY A 152 1.90 9.95 -3.62
CA GLY A 152 2.99 9.02 -3.85
C GLY A 152 2.79 8.19 -5.12
N VAL A 153 1.57 7.71 -5.36
CA VAL A 153 1.20 7.01 -6.60
C VAL A 153 1.43 7.90 -7.82
N LEU A 154 1.02 9.18 -7.79
CA LEU A 154 1.31 10.12 -8.87
C LEU A 154 2.82 10.28 -9.10
N PHE A 155 3.61 10.55 -8.05
CA PHE A 155 5.05 10.75 -8.19
C PHE A 155 5.78 9.49 -8.68
N ALA A 156 5.35 8.31 -8.23
CA ALA A 156 5.87 7.05 -8.71
C ALA A 156 5.52 6.80 -10.18
N THR A 157 4.30 7.18 -10.60
CA THR A 157 3.86 7.12 -12.00
C THR A 157 4.67 8.09 -12.87
N GLU A 158 4.89 9.33 -12.42
CA GLU A 158 5.75 10.30 -13.12
C GLU A 158 7.17 9.75 -13.32
N ALA A 159 7.76 9.18 -12.26
CA ALA A 159 9.11 8.62 -12.32
C ALA A 159 9.19 7.44 -13.31
N LEU A 160 8.20 6.55 -13.32
CA LEU A 160 8.12 5.44 -14.28
C LEU A 160 7.94 5.94 -15.71
N LEU A 161 6.98 6.81 -15.96
CA LEU A 161 6.69 7.30 -17.32
C LEU A 161 7.88 8.04 -17.93
N ASN A 162 8.63 8.81 -17.12
CA ASN A 162 9.83 9.50 -17.58
C ASN A 162 10.90 8.53 -18.15
N GLU A 163 11.01 7.31 -17.63
CA GLU A 163 11.92 6.28 -18.18
C GLU A 163 11.54 5.87 -19.61
N TYR A 164 10.27 6.03 -19.97
CA TYR A 164 9.73 5.72 -21.30
C TYR A 164 9.54 6.96 -22.18
N GLY A 165 10.11 8.11 -21.77
CA GLY A 165 9.96 9.37 -22.50
C GLY A 165 8.52 9.91 -22.53
N LYS A 166 7.70 9.53 -21.55
CA LYS A 166 6.29 9.89 -21.42
C LYS A 166 6.06 10.80 -20.22
N THR A 167 4.94 11.52 -20.25
CA THR A 167 4.42 12.31 -19.14
C THR A 167 3.04 11.81 -18.75
N VAL A 168 2.53 12.22 -17.59
CA VAL A 168 1.17 11.91 -17.13
C VAL A 168 0.14 12.59 -18.06
N ALA A 169 0.45 13.80 -18.54
CA ALA A 169 -0.45 14.56 -19.40
C ALA A 169 -0.83 13.77 -20.66
N GLY A 170 -2.12 13.70 -20.91
CA GLY A 170 -2.71 13.03 -22.07
C GLY A 170 -2.79 11.51 -21.98
N GLN A 171 -2.13 10.86 -21.00
CA GLN A 171 -2.29 9.42 -20.80
C GLN A 171 -3.67 9.08 -20.25
N ARG A 172 -4.20 7.91 -20.63
CA ARG A 172 -5.51 7.41 -20.21
C ARG A 172 -5.35 6.47 -19.02
N PHE A 173 -6.07 6.79 -17.94
CA PHE A 173 -5.99 6.06 -16.67
C PHE A 173 -7.32 5.36 -16.38
N VAL A 174 -7.23 4.13 -15.89
CA VAL A 174 -8.32 3.40 -15.25
C VAL A 174 -7.95 3.15 -13.79
N ILE A 175 -8.88 3.44 -12.87
CA ILE A 175 -8.64 3.31 -11.43
C ILE A 175 -9.71 2.39 -10.83
N GLN A 176 -9.29 1.24 -10.30
CA GLN A 176 -10.16 0.37 -9.53
C GLN A 176 -10.11 0.76 -8.05
N GLY A 177 -11.24 1.18 -7.52
CA GLY A 177 -11.35 1.69 -6.15
C GLY A 177 -11.29 3.21 -6.11
N PHE A 178 -12.39 3.84 -5.64
CA PHE A 178 -12.50 5.29 -5.50
C PHE A 178 -12.63 5.71 -4.02
N GLY A 179 -11.96 4.92 -3.14
CA GLY A 179 -11.74 5.27 -1.73
C GLY A 179 -10.63 6.30 -1.56
N ASN A 180 -10.05 6.40 -0.35
CA ASN A 180 -9.06 7.43 -0.05
C ASN A 180 -7.89 7.47 -1.07
N VAL A 181 -7.28 6.32 -1.36
CA VAL A 181 -6.11 6.28 -2.27
C VAL A 181 -6.51 6.60 -3.72
N GLY A 182 -7.57 5.93 -4.22
CA GLY A 182 -7.98 6.08 -5.62
C GLY A 182 -8.55 7.47 -5.93
N SER A 183 -9.32 8.08 -5.04
CA SER A 183 -9.86 9.42 -5.24
C SER A 183 -8.77 10.49 -5.26
N TRP A 184 -7.80 10.43 -4.32
CA TRP A 184 -6.64 11.33 -4.34
C TRP A 184 -5.75 11.10 -5.55
N ALA A 185 -5.51 9.84 -5.96
CA ALA A 185 -4.76 9.56 -7.19
C ALA A 185 -5.47 10.14 -8.42
N ALA A 186 -6.79 9.93 -8.54
CA ALA A 186 -7.60 10.47 -9.63
C ALA A 186 -7.52 12.01 -9.70
N GLN A 187 -7.70 12.68 -8.57
CA GLN A 187 -7.63 14.14 -8.49
C GLN A 187 -6.26 14.66 -8.95
N LEU A 188 -5.19 14.13 -8.39
CA LEU A 188 -3.84 14.59 -8.67
C LEU A 188 -3.38 14.25 -10.09
N ILE A 189 -3.81 13.11 -10.65
CA ILE A 189 -3.59 12.74 -12.06
C ILE A 189 -4.33 13.71 -12.98
N HIS A 190 -5.57 14.05 -12.67
CA HIS A 190 -6.35 15.04 -13.42
C HIS A 190 -5.68 16.42 -13.41
N GLU A 191 -5.25 16.89 -12.24
CA GLU A 191 -4.51 18.15 -12.07
C GLU A 191 -3.18 18.15 -12.87
N ALA A 192 -2.53 16.98 -13.02
CA ALA A 192 -1.33 16.80 -13.84
C ALA A 192 -1.61 16.63 -15.34
N GLY A 193 -2.87 16.81 -15.78
CA GLY A 193 -3.30 16.71 -17.18
C GLY A 193 -3.52 15.28 -17.70
N GLY A 194 -3.53 14.28 -16.83
CA GLY A 194 -3.90 12.91 -17.17
C GLY A 194 -5.43 12.76 -17.36
N LYS A 195 -5.85 11.81 -18.18
CA LYS A 195 -7.25 11.53 -18.46
C LYS A 195 -7.70 10.28 -17.69
N VAL A 196 -8.41 10.46 -16.59
CA VAL A 196 -9.05 9.33 -15.90
C VAL A 196 -10.31 8.96 -16.68
N VAL A 197 -10.29 7.85 -17.41
CA VAL A 197 -11.36 7.44 -18.32
C VAL A 197 -12.38 6.50 -17.67
N SER A 198 -11.99 5.78 -16.61
CA SER A 198 -12.91 4.91 -15.88
C SER A 198 -12.48 4.78 -14.42
N VAL A 199 -13.48 4.71 -13.54
CA VAL A 199 -13.29 4.44 -12.10
C VAL A 199 -14.36 3.47 -11.60
N SER A 200 -14.04 2.72 -10.54
CA SER A 200 -15.01 1.89 -9.82
C SER A 200 -14.89 2.04 -8.32
N ASP A 201 -15.99 1.76 -7.62
CA ASP A 201 -16.03 1.55 -6.18
C ASP A 201 -17.04 0.44 -5.83
N ILE A 202 -17.36 0.29 -4.55
CA ILE A 202 -18.35 -0.70 -4.07
C ILE A 202 -19.76 -0.48 -4.63
N SER A 203 -20.09 0.72 -5.10
CA SER A 203 -21.39 1.06 -5.66
C SER A 203 -21.53 0.69 -7.15
N GLY A 204 -20.41 0.57 -7.88
CA GLY A 204 -20.38 0.25 -9.30
C GLY A 204 -19.17 0.80 -10.02
N ALA A 205 -19.25 0.88 -11.35
CA ALA A 205 -18.22 1.44 -12.19
C ALA A 205 -18.80 2.39 -13.24
N ILE A 206 -18.02 3.42 -13.59
CA ILE A 206 -18.39 4.44 -14.57
C ILE A 206 -17.24 4.71 -15.54
N LYS A 207 -17.59 5.16 -16.75
CA LYS A 207 -16.63 5.41 -17.83
C LYS A 207 -17.03 6.61 -18.68
N ASP A 208 -16.04 7.44 -19.02
CA ASP A 208 -16.09 8.40 -20.14
C ASP A 208 -14.77 8.33 -20.92
N ASN A 209 -14.83 7.98 -22.20
CA ASN A 209 -13.64 7.86 -23.05
C ASN A 209 -12.90 9.18 -23.26
N ASN A 210 -13.56 10.33 -23.06
CA ASN A 210 -12.98 11.66 -23.17
C ASN A 210 -12.26 12.09 -21.88
N GLY A 211 -12.51 11.39 -20.77
CA GLY A 211 -12.04 11.67 -19.42
C GLY A 211 -13.17 12.16 -18.52
N LEU A 212 -13.24 11.57 -17.33
CA LEU A 212 -14.21 11.93 -16.28
C LEU A 212 -13.93 13.32 -15.73
N ASP A 213 -14.98 14.08 -15.44
CA ASP A 213 -14.90 15.33 -14.68
C ASP A 213 -14.66 15.01 -13.20
N ILE A 214 -13.40 14.87 -12.83
CA ILE A 214 -12.99 14.45 -11.49
C ILE A 214 -13.45 15.42 -10.40
N PRO A 215 -13.35 16.77 -10.54
CA PRO A 215 -13.88 17.69 -9.54
C PRO A 215 -15.36 17.50 -9.25
N ASN A 216 -16.21 17.31 -10.26
CA ASN A 216 -17.63 17.06 -10.09
C ASN A 216 -17.92 15.66 -9.58
N LEU A 217 -17.15 14.65 -10.01
CA LEU A 217 -17.26 13.29 -9.49
C LEU A 217 -16.96 13.22 -7.97
N LEU A 218 -15.94 13.94 -7.50
CA LEU A 218 -15.61 14.00 -6.06
C LEU A 218 -16.75 14.61 -5.24
N LYS A 219 -17.44 15.65 -5.76
CA LYS A 219 -18.64 16.22 -5.13
C LYS A 219 -19.76 15.18 -5.08
N HIS A 220 -20.03 14.54 -6.22
CA HIS A 220 -21.06 13.48 -6.30
C HIS A 220 -20.80 12.36 -5.27
N VAL A 221 -19.57 11.84 -5.19
CA VAL A 221 -19.22 10.78 -4.23
C VAL A 221 -19.38 11.23 -2.78
N LYS A 222 -19.08 12.48 -2.46
CA LYS A 222 -19.27 13.04 -1.12
C LYS A 222 -20.77 13.05 -0.74
N GLU A 223 -21.66 13.36 -1.68
CA GLU A 223 -23.09 13.44 -1.48
C GLU A 223 -23.78 12.07 -1.50
N HIS A 224 -23.43 11.22 -2.48
CA HIS A 224 -24.13 9.96 -2.77
C HIS A 224 -23.40 8.72 -2.25
N LYS A 225 -22.18 8.88 -1.64
CA LYS A 225 -21.38 7.82 -1.05
C LYS A 225 -20.90 6.74 -2.05
N GLY A 226 -20.88 7.05 -3.34
CA GLY A 226 -20.41 6.14 -4.39
C GLY A 226 -20.36 6.79 -5.77
N VAL A 227 -19.70 6.12 -6.72
CA VAL A 227 -19.55 6.62 -8.10
C VAL A 227 -20.78 6.37 -8.95
N LYS A 228 -21.62 5.42 -8.56
CA LYS A 228 -22.84 5.05 -9.32
C LYS A 228 -23.80 6.22 -9.45
N GLY A 229 -24.36 6.41 -10.64
CA GLY A 229 -25.34 7.47 -10.92
C GLY A 229 -24.73 8.83 -11.20
N PHE A 230 -23.41 8.94 -11.34
CA PHE A 230 -22.77 10.17 -11.81
C PHE A 230 -23.22 10.52 -13.23
N GLY A 231 -23.88 11.67 -13.39
CA GLY A 231 -24.55 12.07 -14.64
C GLY A 231 -23.59 12.43 -15.79
N GLY A 232 -22.30 12.52 -15.55
CA GLY A 232 -21.25 12.83 -16.55
C GLY A 232 -20.56 11.62 -17.15
N ALA A 233 -21.08 10.39 -16.94
CA ALA A 233 -20.43 9.17 -17.39
C ALA A 233 -21.44 8.03 -17.62
N ASN A 234 -21.02 7.03 -18.42
CA ASN A 234 -21.78 5.81 -18.64
C ASN A 234 -21.48 4.78 -17.54
N SER A 235 -22.50 4.11 -17.02
CA SER A 235 -22.30 2.95 -16.15
C SER A 235 -21.76 1.77 -16.95
N ILE A 236 -20.78 1.06 -16.39
CA ILE A 236 -20.22 -0.18 -16.94
C ILE A 236 -20.26 -1.29 -15.87
N ASP A 237 -20.02 -2.54 -16.29
CA ASP A 237 -19.87 -3.65 -15.35
C ASP A 237 -18.61 -3.43 -14.50
N ALA A 238 -18.76 -3.46 -13.18
CA ALA A 238 -17.63 -3.30 -12.24
C ALA A 238 -16.57 -4.40 -12.40
N ASN A 239 -16.94 -5.59 -12.86
CA ASN A 239 -16.01 -6.69 -13.11
C ASN A 239 -15.13 -6.44 -14.35
N SER A 240 -15.55 -5.60 -15.28
CA SER A 240 -14.79 -5.27 -16.49
C SER A 240 -13.74 -4.19 -16.29
N ILE A 241 -13.73 -3.50 -15.14
CA ILE A 241 -12.87 -2.33 -14.90
C ILE A 241 -11.38 -2.59 -15.17
N LEU A 242 -10.89 -3.77 -14.78
CA LEU A 242 -9.46 -4.12 -14.92
C LEU A 242 -9.03 -4.37 -16.37
N VAL A 243 -9.98 -4.71 -17.24
CA VAL A 243 -9.72 -5.04 -18.65
C VAL A 243 -10.14 -3.92 -19.62
N GLU A 244 -10.55 -2.78 -19.06
CA GLU A 244 -10.88 -1.58 -19.84
C GLU A 244 -9.64 -1.05 -20.58
N ASP A 245 -9.90 -0.42 -21.74
CA ASP A 245 -8.84 0.13 -22.58
C ASP A 245 -8.23 1.40 -21.96
N CYS A 246 -6.93 1.33 -21.64
CA CYS A 246 -6.17 2.43 -21.04
C CYS A 246 -4.67 2.28 -21.28
N ASP A 247 -3.92 3.34 -21.03
CA ASP A 247 -2.45 3.31 -20.99
C ASP A 247 -1.95 2.82 -19.63
N ILE A 248 -2.59 3.27 -18.55
CA ILE A 248 -2.20 2.98 -17.16
C ILE A 248 -3.41 2.48 -16.37
N LEU A 249 -3.24 1.31 -15.73
CA LEU A 249 -4.19 0.73 -14.79
C LEU A 249 -3.69 0.93 -13.36
N ILE A 250 -4.57 1.42 -12.47
CA ILE A 250 -4.27 1.63 -11.05
C ILE A 250 -5.24 0.81 -10.20
N PRO A 251 -4.89 -0.41 -9.79
CA PRO A 251 -5.64 -1.14 -8.78
C PRO A 251 -5.42 -0.50 -7.41
N ALA A 252 -6.47 0.10 -6.83
CA ALA A 252 -6.44 0.86 -5.59
C ALA A 252 -7.49 0.39 -4.55
N ALA A 253 -8.04 -0.81 -4.70
CA ALA A 253 -9.08 -1.36 -3.82
C ALA A 253 -8.58 -2.56 -3.01
N LEU A 254 -8.59 -3.75 -3.59
CA LEU A 254 -8.37 -5.01 -2.91
C LEU A 254 -7.13 -5.75 -3.44
N GLY A 255 -6.62 -6.71 -2.65
CA GLY A 255 -5.62 -7.67 -3.10
C GLY A 255 -6.21 -8.76 -3.98
N GLY A 256 -5.36 -9.42 -4.81
CA GLY A 256 -5.72 -10.59 -5.61
C GLY A 256 -6.71 -10.32 -6.76
N VAL A 257 -6.94 -9.06 -7.11
CA VAL A 257 -7.92 -8.68 -8.16
C VAL A 257 -7.40 -8.95 -9.57
N ILE A 258 -6.10 -8.89 -9.77
CA ILE A 258 -5.43 -9.27 -11.02
C ILE A 258 -4.89 -10.69 -10.83
N ASN A 259 -5.50 -11.63 -11.48
CA ASN A 259 -5.23 -13.05 -11.33
C ASN A 259 -5.06 -13.75 -12.70
N ARG A 260 -4.87 -15.07 -12.68
CA ARG A 260 -4.67 -15.88 -13.89
C ARG A 260 -5.81 -15.76 -14.89
N GLU A 261 -7.05 -15.54 -14.42
CA GLU A 261 -8.25 -15.53 -15.26
C GLU A 261 -8.32 -14.27 -16.11
N ASN A 262 -7.97 -13.09 -15.54
CA ASN A 262 -8.11 -11.79 -16.20
C ASN A 262 -6.81 -11.21 -16.75
N ALA A 263 -5.64 -11.71 -16.35
CA ALA A 263 -4.34 -11.14 -16.75
C ALA A 263 -4.14 -11.06 -18.27
N ASN A 264 -4.63 -12.08 -19.01
CA ASN A 264 -4.53 -12.10 -20.46
C ASN A 264 -5.39 -11.01 -21.15
N GLU A 265 -6.47 -10.56 -20.50
CA GLU A 265 -7.41 -9.57 -21.05
C GLU A 265 -7.00 -8.13 -20.75
N ILE A 266 -6.06 -7.91 -19.81
CA ILE A 266 -5.56 -6.57 -19.46
C ILE A 266 -4.90 -5.93 -20.67
N LYS A 267 -5.36 -4.69 -21.01
CA LYS A 267 -4.90 -3.91 -22.17
C LYS A 267 -3.89 -2.84 -21.80
N ALA A 268 -3.80 -2.48 -20.53
CA ALA A 268 -2.88 -1.48 -20.03
C ALA A 268 -1.40 -1.84 -20.34
N LYS A 269 -0.60 -0.83 -20.67
CA LYS A 269 0.85 -0.97 -20.83
C LYS A 269 1.58 -0.89 -19.52
N PHE A 270 1.01 -0.16 -18.57
CA PHE A 270 1.57 0.06 -17.23
C PHE A 270 0.53 -0.26 -16.18
N ILE A 271 0.94 -0.94 -15.11
CA ILE A 271 0.14 -1.17 -13.91
C ILE A 271 0.85 -0.53 -12.74
N ILE A 272 0.16 0.35 -12.00
CA ILE A 272 0.69 1.02 -10.80
C ILE A 272 -0.08 0.49 -9.60
N GLU A 273 0.54 -0.35 -8.80
CA GLU A 273 -0.11 -1.04 -7.69
C GLU A 273 -0.32 -0.13 -6.48
N ALA A 274 -1.48 0.52 -6.43
CA ALA A 274 -1.85 1.39 -5.31
C ALA A 274 -2.44 0.61 -4.12
N ALA A 275 -3.11 -0.53 -4.35
CA ALA A 275 -3.50 -1.48 -3.32
C ALA A 275 -2.31 -2.36 -2.92
N ASN A 276 -2.43 -3.09 -1.79
CA ASN A 276 -1.44 -4.11 -1.42
C ASN A 276 -1.78 -5.43 -2.09
N HIS A 277 -0.78 -6.10 -2.69
CA HIS A 277 -0.91 -7.37 -3.42
C HIS A 277 -2.08 -7.43 -4.41
N PRO A 278 -2.28 -6.44 -5.29
CA PRO A 278 -3.40 -6.48 -6.22
C PRO A 278 -3.20 -7.52 -7.31
N THR A 279 -1.95 -7.89 -7.63
CA THR A 279 -1.56 -8.83 -8.69
C THR A 279 -1.03 -10.12 -8.09
N ASP A 280 -1.67 -11.25 -8.44
CA ASP A 280 -1.18 -12.57 -8.07
C ASP A 280 0.12 -12.92 -8.82
N PRO A 281 1.00 -13.76 -8.23
CA PRO A 281 2.27 -14.14 -8.87
C PRO A 281 2.12 -14.80 -10.25
N GLU A 282 1.06 -15.58 -10.47
CA GLU A 282 0.80 -16.19 -11.79
C GLU A 282 0.39 -15.14 -12.82
N ALA A 283 -0.42 -14.15 -12.41
CA ALA A 283 -0.78 -13.02 -13.26
C ALA A 283 0.42 -12.15 -13.60
N ASP A 284 1.31 -11.92 -12.65
CA ASP A 284 2.55 -11.17 -12.83
C ASP A 284 3.42 -11.79 -13.94
N GLU A 285 3.57 -13.13 -13.93
CA GLU A 285 4.30 -13.86 -14.98
C GLU A 285 3.64 -13.72 -16.37
N ILE A 286 2.30 -13.78 -16.44
CA ILE A 286 1.54 -13.61 -17.68
C ILE A 286 1.74 -12.19 -18.21
N LEU A 287 1.58 -11.19 -17.37
CA LEU A 287 1.70 -9.78 -17.73
C LEU A 287 3.12 -9.41 -18.15
N SER A 288 4.13 -9.93 -17.47
CA SER A 288 5.53 -9.78 -17.83
C SER A 288 5.82 -10.33 -19.25
N LYS A 289 5.31 -11.53 -19.57
CA LYS A 289 5.42 -12.11 -20.91
C LYS A 289 4.70 -11.30 -21.99
N LYS A 290 3.65 -10.58 -21.63
CA LYS A 290 2.93 -9.64 -22.52
C LYS A 290 3.65 -8.30 -22.68
N GLY A 291 4.74 -8.06 -21.93
CA GLY A 291 5.47 -6.80 -21.94
C GLY A 291 4.78 -5.69 -21.16
N VAL A 292 3.84 -6.02 -20.27
CA VAL A 292 3.21 -5.06 -19.35
C VAL A 292 4.19 -4.75 -18.23
N VAL A 293 4.39 -3.48 -17.95
CA VAL A 293 5.30 -3.02 -16.89
C VAL A 293 4.52 -2.80 -15.60
N ILE A 294 4.89 -3.49 -14.54
CA ILE A 294 4.24 -3.38 -13.23
C ILE A 294 5.14 -2.62 -12.27
N LEU A 295 4.66 -1.50 -11.74
CA LEU A 295 5.27 -0.80 -10.62
C LEU A 295 4.69 -1.36 -9.32
N PRO A 296 5.50 -2.10 -8.52
CA PRO A 296 4.98 -2.92 -7.43
C PRO A 296 4.51 -2.09 -6.24
N ASP A 297 3.57 -2.66 -5.49
CA ASP A 297 2.90 -2.07 -4.33
C ASP A 297 3.87 -1.59 -3.23
N ILE A 298 4.91 -2.38 -2.92
CA ILE A 298 5.90 -2.01 -1.90
C ILE A 298 6.66 -0.71 -2.21
N PHE A 299 6.62 -0.27 -3.47
CA PHE A 299 7.16 1.02 -3.89
C PHE A 299 6.03 2.02 -4.23
N ALA A 300 5.09 1.66 -5.09
CA ALA A 300 4.10 2.58 -5.66
C ALA A 300 3.21 3.26 -4.60
N ASN A 301 2.79 2.52 -3.57
CA ASN A 301 1.94 3.04 -2.50
C ASN A 301 2.72 3.45 -1.23
N SER A 302 4.05 3.56 -1.31
CA SER A 302 4.91 3.90 -0.17
C SER A 302 4.81 5.37 0.28
N GLY A 303 4.11 6.23 -0.47
CA GLY A 303 3.93 7.64 -0.13
C GLY A 303 3.30 7.85 1.25
N GLY A 304 2.30 7.04 1.59
CA GLY A 304 1.65 7.10 2.91
C GLY A 304 2.61 6.84 4.06
N VAL A 305 3.42 5.78 3.99
CA VAL A 305 4.38 5.46 5.04
C VAL A 305 5.56 6.45 5.08
N THR A 306 5.93 7.01 3.95
CA THR A 306 6.96 8.07 3.89
C THR A 306 6.50 9.34 4.61
N VAL A 307 5.25 9.79 4.39
CA VAL A 307 4.72 10.94 5.14
C VAL A 307 4.52 10.60 6.61
N SER A 308 4.18 9.36 6.97
CA SER A 308 4.17 8.95 8.38
C SER A 308 5.57 9.09 9.02
N TYR A 309 6.65 8.85 8.28
CA TYR A 309 8.00 9.15 8.78
C TYR A 309 8.20 10.66 8.99
N PHE A 310 7.69 11.51 8.11
CA PHE A 310 7.76 12.96 8.32
C PHE A 310 6.93 13.42 9.53
N GLU A 311 5.79 12.76 9.80
CA GLU A 311 5.01 12.97 11.02
C GLU A 311 5.85 12.71 12.26
N TRP A 312 6.51 11.55 12.31
CA TRP A 312 7.39 11.18 13.41
C TRP A 312 8.54 12.18 13.60
N VAL A 313 9.20 12.62 12.52
CA VAL A 313 10.24 13.64 12.55
C VAL A 313 9.71 14.95 13.17
N GLN A 314 8.53 15.40 12.73
CA GLN A 314 7.89 16.61 13.25
C GLN A 314 7.53 16.48 14.73
N ASN A 315 7.00 15.32 15.15
CA ASN A 315 6.65 15.03 16.54
C ASN A 315 7.88 15.07 17.45
N ILE A 316 9.02 14.48 17.03
CA ILE A 316 10.28 14.52 17.79
C ILE A 316 10.87 15.94 17.85
N GLN A 317 10.80 16.66 16.73
CA GLN A 317 11.34 18.02 16.65
C GLN A 317 10.44 19.05 17.35
N GLY A 318 9.18 18.70 17.62
CA GLY A 318 8.18 19.63 18.17
C GLY A 318 7.87 20.79 17.20
N PHE A 319 8.05 20.60 15.90
CA PHE A 319 7.90 21.62 14.88
C PHE A 319 7.14 21.08 13.68
N MET A 320 6.06 21.76 13.29
CA MET A 320 5.21 21.36 12.17
C MET A 320 5.73 21.90 10.84
N TRP A 321 5.70 21.08 9.80
CA TRP A 321 6.00 21.48 8.43
C TRP A 321 4.72 21.94 7.72
N ASP A 322 4.86 22.91 6.82
CA ASP A 322 3.79 23.21 5.87
C ASP A 322 3.60 22.08 4.85
N GLU A 323 2.41 21.99 4.26
CA GLU A 323 2.08 20.92 3.31
C GLU A 323 2.98 20.96 2.06
N ALA A 324 3.39 22.12 1.60
CA ALA A 324 4.26 22.26 0.44
C ALA A 324 5.63 21.61 0.70
N LYS A 325 6.18 21.79 1.90
CA LYS A 325 7.42 21.13 2.32
C LYS A 325 7.25 19.61 2.41
N VAL A 326 6.15 19.12 3.01
CA VAL A 326 5.84 17.68 3.07
C VAL A 326 5.80 17.09 1.65
N ASN A 327 5.08 17.73 0.73
CA ASN A 327 4.93 17.26 -0.65
C ASN A 327 6.26 17.31 -1.42
N LYS A 328 7.08 18.34 -1.23
CA LYS A 328 8.40 18.45 -1.84
C LYS A 328 9.35 17.35 -1.38
N GLU A 329 9.40 17.08 -0.08
CA GLU A 329 10.23 16.00 0.45
C GLU A 329 9.70 14.63 0.00
N LEU A 330 8.38 14.42 -0.03
CA LEU A 330 7.79 13.19 -0.55
C LEU A 330 8.22 12.93 -2.00
N LYS A 331 8.15 13.95 -2.88
CA LYS A 331 8.59 13.82 -4.28
C LYS A 331 10.06 13.42 -4.38
N LYS A 332 10.91 13.99 -3.53
CA LYS A 332 12.34 13.66 -3.47
C LYS A 332 12.57 12.21 -3.04
N TYR A 333 11.88 11.74 -1.98
CA TYR A 333 12.00 10.36 -1.50
C TYR A 333 11.53 9.34 -2.55
N ILE A 334 10.37 9.56 -3.18
CA ILE A 334 9.86 8.70 -4.24
C ILE A 334 10.81 8.70 -5.45
N GLY A 335 11.28 9.87 -5.89
CA GLY A 335 12.20 9.96 -7.02
C GLY A 335 13.54 9.25 -6.77
N GLN A 336 14.10 9.38 -5.57
CA GLN A 336 15.33 8.66 -5.20
C GLN A 336 15.07 7.15 -5.08
N GLY A 337 13.95 6.76 -4.43
CA GLY A 337 13.57 5.34 -4.30
C GLY A 337 13.41 4.65 -5.65
N PHE A 338 12.83 5.34 -6.65
CA PHE A 338 12.72 4.81 -8.01
C PHE A 338 14.09 4.56 -8.65
N LYS A 339 15.04 5.51 -8.51
CA LYS A 339 16.42 5.35 -9.01
C LYS A 339 17.11 4.15 -8.37
N ASP A 340 16.96 4.00 -7.05
CA ASP A 340 17.54 2.89 -6.31
C ASP A 340 16.96 1.53 -6.77
N VAL A 341 15.63 1.46 -6.98
CA VAL A 341 14.98 0.26 -7.54
C VAL A 341 15.49 -0.05 -8.94
N LYS A 342 15.61 0.96 -9.81
CA LYS A 342 16.15 0.78 -11.19
C LYS A 342 17.58 0.28 -11.18
N GLU A 343 18.41 0.75 -10.26
CA GLU A 343 19.79 0.27 -10.13
C GLU A 343 19.82 -1.20 -9.74
N MET A 344 18.96 -1.63 -8.81
CA MET A 344 18.83 -3.05 -8.46
C MET A 344 18.36 -3.89 -9.65
N CYS A 345 17.41 -3.37 -10.46
CA CYS A 345 16.99 -4.05 -11.68
C CYS A 345 18.16 -4.26 -12.66
N ARG A 346 19.01 -3.25 -12.85
CA ARG A 346 20.20 -3.36 -13.72
C ARG A 346 21.21 -4.34 -13.16
N THR A 347 21.54 -4.24 -11.86
CA THR A 347 22.55 -5.07 -11.20
C THR A 347 22.18 -6.54 -11.22
N HIS A 348 20.91 -6.87 -11.04
CA HIS A 348 20.44 -8.25 -10.92
C HIS A 348 19.68 -8.75 -12.16
N ASN A 349 19.60 -7.93 -13.23
CA ASN A 349 18.87 -8.24 -14.46
C ASN A 349 17.43 -8.76 -14.18
N CYS A 350 16.65 -7.99 -13.44
CA CYS A 350 15.30 -8.35 -13.01
C CYS A 350 14.30 -7.22 -13.27
N ASP A 351 13.01 -7.53 -13.17
CA ASP A 351 11.91 -6.57 -13.29
C ASP A 351 11.81 -5.62 -12.07
N LEU A 352 10.87 -4.65 -12.14
CA LEU A 352 10.71 -3.65 -11.08
C LEU A 352 10.24 -4.26 -9.75
N ARG A 353 9.41 -5.32 -9.78
CA ARG A 353 8.99 -6.02 -8.57
C ARG A 353 10.17 -6.65 -7.87
N MET A 354 10.95 -7.42 -8.61
CA MET A 354 12.12 -8.06 -8.04
C MET A 354 13.20 -7.05 -7.65
N GLY A 355 13.38 -5.98 -8.42
CA GLY A 355 14.28 -4.87 -8.06
C GLY A 355 13.88 -4.21 -6.74
N ALA A 356 12.60 -3.96 -6.53
CA ALA A 356 12.10 -3.39 -5.28
C ALA A 356 12.27 -4.36 -4.09
N PHE A 357 11.88 -5.64 -4.24
CA PHE A 357 12.09 -6.64 -3.19
C PHE A 357 13.58 -6.82 -2.87
N THR A 358 14.43 -6.95 -3.87
CA THR A 358 15.88 -7.12 -3.69
C THR A 358 16.48 -5.91 -2.97
N LEU A 359 16.08 -4.69 -3.32
CA LEU A 359 16.49 -3.47 -2.60
C LEU A 359 16.07 -3.48 -1.14
N GLY A 360 14.79 -3.79 -0.87
CA GLY A 360 14.25 -3.84 0.49
C GLY A 360 14.95 -4.88 1.34
N VAL A 361 15.05 -6.11 0.84
CA VAL A 361 15.71 -7.25 1.51
C VAL A 361 17.19 -6.95 1.78
N ASN A 362 17.93 -6.42 0.79
CA ASN A 362 19.34 -6.05 0.95
C ASN A 362 19.53 -5.03 2.09
N ARG A 363 18.70 -3.99 2.16
CA ARG A 363 18.77 -2.96 3.19
C ARG A 363 18.51 -3.51 4.60
N VAL A 364 17.54 -4.41 4.73
CA VAL A 364 17.21 -5.05 6.02
C VAL A 364 18.30 -6.04 6.41
N ALA A 365 18.69 -6.95 5.53
CA ALA A 365 19.74 -7.93 5.76
C ALA A 365 21.05 -7.26 6.21
N ARG A 366 21.46 -6.20 5.50
CA ARG A 366 22.65 -5.42 5.89
C ARG A 366 22.52 -4.80 7.27
N ALA A 367 21.35 -4.26 7.63
CA ALA A 367 21.12 -3.69 8.94
C ALA A 367 21.17 -4.76 10.03
N THR A 368 20.60 -5.95 9.80
CA THR A 368 20.62 -7.09 10.70
C THR A 368 22.05 -7.55 10.99
N VAL A 369 22.86 -7.75 9.94
CA VAL A 369 24.27 -8.12 10.05
C VAL A 369 25.07 -7.06 10.82
N LEU A 370 24.91 -5.77 10.48
CA LEU A 370 25.62 -4.68 11.16
C LEU A 370 25.25 -4.54 12.65
N ARG A 371 24.08 -5.03 13.06
CA ARG A 371 23.68 -5.07 14.48
C ARG A 371 24.12 -6.34 15.19
N GLY A 372 24.72 -7.30 14.49
CA GLY A 372 25.07 -8.61 15.04
C GLY A 372 23.83 -9.43 15.44
N TRP A 373 22.72 -9.26 14.74
CA TRP A 373 21.45 -9.97 15.00
C TRP A 373 21.25 -11.19 14.10
N GLU A 374 22.24 -11.53 13.31
CA GLU A 374 22.26 -12.78 12.57
C GLU A 374 22.40 -13.98 13.52
N ALA A 375 21.57 -14.99 13.37
CA ALA A 375 21.55 -16.19 14.20
C ALA A 375 22.66 -17.20 13.81
#